data_c1746d2b573aac49f5e79c5b3e5bc500
#
_entry.id   c1746d2b573aac49f5e79c5b3e5bc500
#
_cell.length_a   1.000
_cell.length_b   1.000
_cell.length_c   1.000
_cell.angle_alpha   90.00
_cell.angle_beta   90.00
_cell.angle_gamma   90.00
#
_symmetry.space_group_name_H-M   'P 1'
#
loop_
_entity.id
_entity.type
_entity.pdbx_description
1 polymer ?
#
loop_
_entity_poly.entity_id
_entity_poly.type
_entity_poly.pdbx_seq_one_letter_code
_entity_poly.pdbx_strand_id
1 'polypeptide(L)'
;MPVVEEETDAFLGSMSGVLIDPDTGKVEGIFVEVRGFLTREELFCSSMDILRWGIRIVVRTAEAVCRAEEFVRLTEKFLDPRTVIGQKIRTESGKTVGRCRDVQFDTDSMHTEWIFPKKFFRWGIALPVSDIIEIKPEAIIVREIVATEEEKAVVKEKDVAPIKEVTGAMGRTSDKWQ
;
A
#
# COMPACT_ATOMS: atom_id res chain seq x y z
N MET A 1 -10.73 -1.97 -0.35
CA MET A 1 -11.17 -2.07 -1.76
C MET A 1 -12.10 -3.27 -1.88
N PRO A 2 -13.32 -3.14 -2.47
CA PRO A 2 -14.25 -4.27 -2.60
C PRO A 2 -13.76 -5.31 -3.61
N VAL A 3 -14.04 -6.58 -3.31
CA VAL A 3 -13.79 -7.74 -4.19
C VAL A 3 -15.15 -8.27 -4.64
N VAL A 4 -15.32 -8.44 -5.94
CA VAL A 4 -16.57 -8.88 -6.56
C VAL A 4 -16.33 -10.00 -7.58
N GLU A 5 -17.31 -10.86 -7.75
CA GLU A 5 -17.32 -11.87 -8.80
C GLU A 5 -17.66 -11.28 -10.16
N GLU A 6 -17.07 -11.80 -11.24
CA GLU A 6 -17.24 -11.25 -12.58
C GLU A 6 -18.67 -11.39 -13.12
N GLU A 7 -19.25 -12.59 -13.05
CA GLU A 7 -20.53 -12.88 -13.71
C GLU A 7 -21.73 -12.27 -12.99
N THR A 8 -21.75 -12.33 -11.65
CA THR A 8 -22.92 -11.95 -10.84
C THR A 8 -22.79 -10.56 -10.21
N ASP A 9 -21.59 -9.95 -10.26
CA ASP A 9 -21.26 -8.72 -9.51
C ASP A 9 -21.43 -8.88 -7.99
N ALA A 10 -21.49 -10.14 -7.51
CA ALA A 10 -21.68 -10.44 -6.09
C ALA A 10 -20.49 -9.93 -5.26
N PHE A 11 -20.79 -9.25 -4.16
CA PHE A 11 -19.78 -8.79 -3.22
C PHE A 11 -19.25 -9.97 -2.40
N LEU A 12 -17.96 -10.26 -2.51
CA LEU A 12 -17.29 -11.38 -1.83
C LEU A 12 -16.58 -10.93 -0.55
N GLY A 13 -16.21 -9.67 -0.45
CA GLY A 13 -15.50 -9.14 0.70
C GLY A 13 -14.70 -7.88 0.37
N SER A 14 -13.82 -7.50 1.28
CA SER A 14 -12.93 -6.34 1.09
C SER A 14 -11.48 -6.78 1.20
N MET A 15 -10.63 -6.31 0.28
CA MET A 15 -9.19 -6.53 0.35
C MET A 15 -8.65 -5.97 1.68
N SER A 16 -7.95 -6.80 2.43
CA SER A 16 -7.29 -6.48 3.70
C SER A 16 -5.77 -6.41 3.58
N GLY A 17 -5.18 -7.10 2.60
CA GLY A 17 -3.74 -7.14 2.40
C GLY A 17 -3.35 -7.83 1.09
N VAL A 18 -2.04 -7.91 0.86
CA VAL A 18 -1.42 -8.63 -0.26
C VAL A 18 -0.37 -9.60 0.25
N LEU A 19 -0.23 -10.74 -0.41
CA LEU A 19 0.89 -11.67 -0.23
C LEU A 19 1.95 -11.35 -1.27
N ILE A 20 3.13 -10.96 -0.82
CA ILE A 20 4.27 -10.63 -1.67
C ILE A 20 5.37 -11.66 -1.41
N ASP A 21 5.88 -12.25 -2.47
CA ASP A 21 7.07 -13.10 -2.42
C ASP A 21 8.29 -12.23 -2.09
N PRO A 22 8.97 -12.45 -0.96
CA PRO A 22 10.10 -11.61 -0.55
C PRO A 22 11.34 -11.75 -1.43
N ASP A 23 11.47 -12.83 -2.18
CA ASP A 23 12.63 -13.09 -3.03
C ASP A 23 12.47 -12.46 -4.42
N THR A 24 11.24 -12.42 -4.94
CA THR A 24 10.97 -11.93 -6.30
C THR A 24 10.25 -10.59 -6.33
N GLY A 25 9.65 -10.17 -5.22
CA GLY A 25 8.78 -8.99 -5.16
C GLY A 25 7.42 -9.19 -5.86
N LYS A 26 7.09 -10.42 -6.26
CA LYS A 26 5.84 -10.73 -6.95
C LYS A 26 4.66 -10.76 -5.99
N VAL A 27 3.54 -10.15 -6.37
CA VAL A 27 2.27 -10.27 -5.68
C VAL A 27 1.62 -11.59 -6.05
N GLU A 28 1.58 -12.53 -5.11
CA GLU A 28 1.00 -13.86 -5.31
C GLU A 28 -0.53 -13.88 -5.14
N GLY A 29 -1.08 -12.89 -4.47
CA GLY A 29 -2.53 -12.75 -4.30
C GLY A 29 -2.89 -11.74 -3.23
N ILE A 30 -4.18 -11.70 -2.91
CA ILE A 30 -4.76 -10.77 -1.94
C ILE A 30 -5.46 -11.51 -0.81
N PHE A 31 -5.38 -10.94 0.39
CA PHE A 31 -6.25 -11.32 1.50
C PHE A 31 -7.57 -10.58 1.41
N VAL A 32 -8.66 -11.31 1.63
CA VAL A 32 -10.05 -10.81 1.52
C VAL A 32 -10.73 -10.99 2.87
N GLU A 33 -11.08 -9.87 3.50
CA GLU A 33 -11.86 -9.88 4.73
C GLU A 33 -13.35 -9.99 4.40
N VAL A 34 -13.97 -11.05 4.90
CA VAL A 34 -15.42 -11.27 4.82
C VAL A 34 -16.02 -11.01 6.20
N ARG A 35 -16.95 -10.06 6.25
CA ARG A 35 -17.63 -9.69 7.50
C ARG A 35 -19.00 -10.31 7.56
N GLY A 36 -19.19 -11.26 8.46
CA GLY A 36 -20.50 -11.70 8.92
C GLY A 36 -21.02 -10.82 10.06
N PHE A 37 -22.22 -11.11 10.55
CA PHE A 37 -22.85 -10.31 11.62
C PHE A 37 -22.04 -10.29 12.93
N LEU A 38 -21.39 -11.40 13.30
CA LEU A 38 -20.56 -11.55 14.51
C LEU A 38 -19.18 -12.14 14.22
N THR A 39 -18.89 -12.45 12.96
CA THR A 39 -17.66 -13.14 12.55
C THR A 39 -16.90 -12.29 11.54
N ARG A 40 -15.58 -12.38 11.61
CA ARG A 40 -14.67 -11.87 10.62
C ARG A 40 -13.81 -13.03 10.18
N GLU A 41 -13.83 -13.32 8.90
CA GLU A 41 -13.04 -14.37 8.29
C GLU A 41 -12.08 -13.73 7.26
N GLU A 42 -10.84 -14.19 7.25
CA GLU A 42 -9.87 -13.78 6.27
C GLU A 42 -9.64 -14.93 5.30
N LEU A 43 -9.99 -14.68 4.06
CA LEU A 43 -9.82 -15.58 2.92
C LEU A 43 -8.69 -15.10 2.04
N PHE A 44 -8.31 -15.88 1.05
CA PHE A 44 -7.27 -15.54 0.09
C PHE A 44 -7.77 -15.76 -1.33
N CYS A 45 -7.30 -14.88 -2.25
CA CYS A 45 -7.50 -15.02 -3.68
C CYS A 45 -6.15 -14.93 -4.38
N SER A 46 -5.83 -15.93 -5.21
CA SER A 46 -4.60 -15.92 -6.01
C SER A 46 -4.63 -14.81 -7.06
N SER A 47 -3.48 -14.20 -7.32
CA SER A 47 -3.32 -13.20 -8.40
C SER A 47 -3.75 -13.73 -9.76
N MET A 48 -3.68 -15.03 -9.99
CA MET A 48 -4.09 -15.68 -11.26
C MET A 48 -5.60 -15.68 -11.49
N ASP A 49 -6.40 -15.53 -10.43
CA ASP A 49 -7.85 -15.50 -10.49
C ASP A 49 -8.42 -14.10 -10.48
N ILE A 50 -7.55 -13.08 -10.36
CA ILE A 50 -7.91 -11.68 -10.45
C ILE A 50 -7.91 -11.27 -11.92
N LEU A 51 -9.07 -10.86 -12.41
CA LEU A 51 -9.27 -10.48 -13.80
C LEU A 51 -9.06 -8.99 -14.04
N ARG A 52 -9.41 -8.17 -13.07
CA ARG A 52 -9.28 -6.70 -13.19
C ARG A 52 -9.02 -6.03 -11.85
N TRP A 53 -8.13 -5.06 -11.91
CA TRP A 53 -7.83 -4.12 -10.83
C TRP A 53 -8.44 -2.74 -11.14
N GLY A 54 -9.02 -2.07 -10.14
CA GLY A 54 -9.61 -0.75 -10.31
C GLY A 54 -10.22 -0.25 -9.00
N ILE A 55 -11.31 0.48 -9.07
CA ILE A 55 -12.08 0.90 -7.89
C ILE A 55 -12.65 -0.30 -7.11
N ARG A 56 -12.73 -1.44 -7.77
CA ARG A 56 -13.05 -2.77 -7.24
C ARG A 56 -12.12 -3.80 -7.90
N ILE A 57 -11.86 -4.88 -7.18
CA ILE A 57 -11.15 -6.04 -7.70
C ILE A 57 -12.18 -7.02 -8.23
N VAL A 58 -12.03 -7.43 -9.49
CA VAL A 58 -12.92 -8.41 -10.12
C VAL A 58 -12.19 -9.73 -10.16
N VAL A 59 -12.76 -10.76 -9.55
CA VAL A 59 -12.25 -12.12 -9.55
C VAL A 59 -13.11 -13.02 -10.44
N ARG A 60 -12.55 -14.13 -10.90
CA ARG A 60 -13.18 -15.03 -11.87
C ARG A 60 -14.48 -15.64 -11.34
N THR A 61 -14.43 -16.25 -10.17
CA THR A 61 -15.58 -16.89 -9.52
C THR A 61 -15.49 -16.69 -8.00
N ALA A 62 -16.62 -16.90 -7.31
CA ALA A 62 -16.66 -16.81 -5.85
C ALA A 62 -15.75 -17.85 -5.18
N GLU A 63 -15.61 -19.05 -5.76
CA GLU A 63 -14.78 -20.14 -5.26
C GLU A 63 -13.28 -19.81 -5.32
N ALA A 64 -12.87 -18.83 -6.15
CA ALA A 64 -11.50 -18.35 -6.18
C ALA A 64 -11.08 -17.61 -4.88
N VAL A 65 -12.06 -17.24 -4.04
CA VAL A 65 -11.86 -16.64 -2.73
C VAL A 65 -12.12 -17.69 -1.67
N CYS A 66 -11.07 -18.39 -1.24
CA CYS A 66 -11.17 -19.51 -0.31
C CYS A 66 -10.09 -19.40 0.79
N ARG A 67 -9.99 -20.40 1.66
CA ARG A 67 -9.00 -20.38 2.75
C ARG A 67 -7.58 -20.54 2.23
N ALA A 68 -6.63 -19.87 2.90
CA ALA A 68 -5.21 -19.91 2.52
C ALA A 68 -4.66 -21.35 2.43
N GLU A 69 -5.16 -22.26 3.29
CA GLU A 69 -4.74 -23.66 3.34
C GLU A 69 -5.07 -24.46 2.07
N GLU A 70 -6.02 -23.98 1.27
CA GLU A 70 -6.40 -24.62 0.01
C GLU A 70 -5.38 -24.36 -1.12
N PHE A 71 -4.51 -23.35 -0.95
CA PHE A 71 -3.47 -23.01 -1.91
C PHE A 71 -2.16 -23.76 -1.63
N VAL A 72 -2.13 -25.08 -1.85
CA VAL A 72 -0.97 -25.94 -1.55
C VAL A 72 0.35 -25.41 -2.13
N ARG A 73 0.33 -24.84 -3.34
CA ARG A 73 1.52 -24.26 -3.99
C ARG A 73 2.08 -23.01 -3.30
N LEU A 74 1.29 -22.36 -2.46
CA LEU A 74 1.68 -21.15 -1.75
C LEU A 74 1.95 -21.39 -0.26
N THR A 75 1.84 -22.62 0.21
CA THR A 75 2.01 -22.98 1.62
C THR A 75 3.34 -22.46 2.19
N GLU A 76 4.44 -22.63 1.47
CA GLU A 76 5.75 -22.16 1.91
C GLU A 76 5.79 -20.63 2.03
N LYS A 77 5.10 -19.91 1.13
CA LYS A 77 5.04 -18.45 1.14
C LYS A 77 4.16 -17.91 2.27
N PHE A 78 3.08 -18.60 2.62
CA PHE A 78 2.27 -18.25 3.79
C PHE A 78 3.03 -18.45 5.12
N LEU A 79 3.92 -19.42 5.16
CA LEU A 79 4.73 -19.75 6.34
C LEU A 79 6.05 -18.95 6.39
N ASP A 80 6.41 -18.22 5.35
CA ASP A 80 7.63 -17.43 5.32
C ASP A 80 7.55 -16.28 6.35
N PRO A 81 8.48 -16.22 7.31
CA PRO A 81 8.50 -15.15 8.29
C PRO A 81 8.92 -13.78 7.71
N ARG A 82 9.41 -13.77 6.47
CA ARG A 82 9.84 -12.54 5.77
C ARG A 82 8.63 -11.86 5.14
N THR A 83 8.05 -10.92 5.84
CA THR A 83 6.95 -10.11 5.31
C THR A 83 7.46 -8.81 4.70
N VAL A 84 6.75 -8.23 3.74
CA VAL A 84 7.07 -6.91 3.19
C VAL A 84 6.28 -5.84 3.94
N ILE A 85 4.96 -5.95 3.95
CA ILE A 85 4.09 -4.98 4.64
C ILE A 85 4.21 -5.16 6.16
N GLY A 86 4.37 -4.05 6.87
CA GLY A 86 4.56 -4.03 8.33
C GLY A 86 6.00 -4.21 8.79
N GLN A 87 6.90 -4.67 7.92
CA GLN A 87 8.30 -4.92 8.23
C GLN A 87 9.08 -3.63 8.49
N LYS A 88 10.10 -3.72 9.35
CA LYS A 88 11.04 -2.61 9.56
C LYS A 88 11.90 -2.42 8.33
N ILE A 89 12.23 -1.16 8.00
CA ILE A 89 13.16 -0.83 6.94
C ILE A 89 14.41 -0.22 7.57
N ARG A 90 15.58 -0.74 7.19
CA ARG A 90 16.89 -0.28 7.65
C ARG A 90 17.84 -0.13 6.48
N THR A 91 18.74 0.84 6.56
CA THR A 91 19.86 0.94 5.60
C THR A 91 20.93 -0.11 5.91
N GLU A 92 21.87 -0.29 4.99
CA GLU A 92 23.06 -1.15 5.18
C GLU A 92 23.85 -0.76 6.44
N SER A 93 23.92 0.52 6.75
CA SER A 93 24.57 1.03 7.97
C SER A 93 23.75 0.78 9.26
N GLY A 94 22.57 0.15 9.16
CA GLY A 94 21.71 -0.15 10.30
C GLY A 94 20.78 1.00 10.73
N LYS A 95 20.80 2.14 10.03
CA LYS A 95 19.92 3.27 10.33
C LYS A 95 18.47 2.91 10.04
N THR A 96 17.57 3.20 10.98
CA THR A 96 16.13 2.93 10.82
C THR A 96 15.48 4.00 9.95
N VAL A 97 14.93 3.57 8.81
CA VAL A 97 14.14 4.41 7.89
C VAL A 97 12.69 4.51 8.36
N GLY A 98 12.08 3.38 8.71
CA GLY A 98 10.69 3.31 9.15
C GLY A 98 10.16 1.89 9.14
N ARG A 99 8.84 1.74 8.90
CA ARG A 99 8.19 0.47 8.58
C ARG A 99 7.52 0.59 7.23
N CYS A 100 7.61 -0.45 6.41
CA CYS A 100 6.81 -0.54 5.19
C CYS A 100 5.33 -0.56 5.56
N ARG A 101 4.57 0.43 5.11
CA ARG A 101 3.14 0.53 5.42
C ARG A 101 2.27 0.37 4.20
N ASP A 102 2.84 0.57 3.05
CA ASP A 102 2.16 0.43 1.78
C ASP A 102 3.14 0.04 0.69
N VAL A 103 2.62 -0.49 -0.40
CA VAL A 103 3.37 -0.87 -1.59
C VAL A 103 2.63 -0.42 -2.84
N GLN A 104 3.38 -0.11 -3.87
CA GLN A 104 2.85 0.03 -5.22
C GLN A 104 3.40 -1.11 -6.06
N PHE A 105 2.54 -1.74 -6.82
CA PHE A 105 2.90 -2.78 -7.77
C PHE A 105 2.21 -2.56 -9.11
N ASP A 106 2.82 -3.04 -10.15
CA ASP A 106 2.27 -3.08 -11.49
C ASP A 106 1.23 -4.22 -11.59
N THR A 107 0.02 -3.91 -12.02
CA THR A 107 -1.09 -4.87 -12.05
C THR A 107 -1.03 -5.83 -13.22
N ASP A 108 -0.23 -5.56 -14.24
CA ASP A 108 -0.06 -6.44 -15.40
C ASP A 108 1.02 -7.49 -15.12
N SER A 109 2.15 -7.06 -14.58
CA SER A 109 3.27 -7.95 -14.22
C SER A 109 3.14 -8.56 -12.83
N MET A 110 2.30 -8.00 -11.97
CA MET A 110 2.14 -8.35 -10.56
C MET A 110 3.43 -8.21 -9.75
N HIS A 111 4.33 -7.31 -10.14
CA HIS A 111 5.57 -7.04 -9.42
C HIS A 111 5.50 -5.73 -8.65
N THR A 112 6.01 -5.75 -7.42
CA THR A 112 6.15 -4.57 -6.59
C THR A 112 7.20 -3.65 -7.20
N GLU A 113 6.88 -2.36 -7.31
CA GLU A 113 7.76 -1.31 -7.84
C GLU A 113 8.31 -0.43 -6.72
N TRP A 114 7.45 -0.08 -5.75
CA TRP A 114 7.77 0.84 -4.69
C TRP A 114 7.27 0.35 -3.35
N ILE A 115 8.03 0.66 -2.30
CA ILE A 115 7.63 0.50 -0.91
C ILE A 115 7.56 1.87 -0.23
N PHE A 116 6.55 2.05 0.62
CA PHE A 116 6.28 3.31 1.30
C PHE A 116 6.57 3.19 2.80
N PRO A 117 7.70 3.74 3.27
CA PRO A 117 8.04 3.74 4.68
C PRO A 117 7.18 4.75 5.45
N LYS A 118 6.83 4.40 6.69
CA LYS A 118 6.23 5.31 7.65
C LYS A 118 6.96 5.21 8.98
N LYS A 119 7.31 6.36 9.55
CA LYS A 119 7.94 6.46 10.87
C LYS A 119 7.07 7.36 11.74
N PHE A 120 6.55 6.80 12.85
CA PHE A 120 5.53 7.46 13.67
C PHE A 120 4.31 7.85 12.82
N PHE A 121 4.03 9.13 12.68
CA PHE A 121 2.90 9.67 11.91
C PHE A 121 3.30 10.24 10.55
N ARG A 122 4.59 10.24 10.20
CA ARG A 122 5.10 10.83 8.96
C ARG A 122 5.42 9.75 7.94
N TRP A 123 4.97 9.96 6.72
CA TRP A 123 5.42 9.19 5.56
C TRP A 123 6.85 9.59 5.23
N GLY A 124 7.67 8.60 4.92
CA GLY A 124 9.01 8.80 4.37
C GLY A 124 8.99 8.92 2.84
N ILE A 125 10.17 9.00 2.26
CA ILE A 125 10.36 8.97 0.81
C ILE A 125 10.03 7.57 0.33
N ALA A 126 9.28 7.45 -0.78
CA ALA A 126 9.03 6.17 -1.45
C ALA A 126 10.37 5.58 -1.90
N LEU A 127 10.54 4.29 -1.70
CA LEU A 127 11.76 3.56 -2.04
C LEU A 127 11.46 2.61 -3.19
N PRO A 128 12.19 2.68 -4.31
CA PRO A 128 12.04 1.70 -5.38
C PRO A 128 12.54 0.33 -4.90
N VAL A 129 11.92 -0.73 -5.38
CA VAL A 129 12.33 -2.10 -5.04
C VAL A 129 13.79 -2.39 -5.42
N SER A 130 14.31 -1.71 -6.45
CA SER A 130 15.73 -1.78 -6.86
C SER A 130 16.72 -1.38 -5.76
N ASP A 131 16.28 -0.63 -4.77
CA ASP A 131 17.09 -0.23 -3.62
C ASP A 131 17.05 -1.24 -2.47
N ILE A 132 16.19 -2.25 -2.56
CA ILE A 132 16.16 -3.35 -1.62
C ILE A 132 17.33 -4.27 -1.93
N ILE A 133 18.16 -4.52 -0.92
CA ILE A 133 19.31 -5.44 -1.00
C ILE A 133 18.85 -6.83 -0.61
N GLU A 134 18.11 -6.91 0.50
CA GLU A 134 17.66 -8.19 1.07
C GLU A 134 16.44 -7.96 1.98
N ILE A 135 15.54 -8.94 1.99
CA ILE A 135 14.43 -9.00 2.95
C ILE A 135 14.72 -10.12 3.95
N LYS A 136 14.95 -9.72 5.20
CA LYS A 136 15.18 -10.63 6.35
C LYS A 136 13.93 -10.75 7.21
N PRO A 137 13.82 -11.77 8.08
CA PRO A 137 12.70 -11.86 9.03
C PRO A 137 12.56 -10.62 9.93
N GLU A 138 13.68 -9.93 10.23
CA GLU A 138 13.70 -8.79 11.15
C GLU A 138 13.54 -7.43 10.48
N ALA A 139 13.95 -7.30 9.20
CA ALA A 139 13.95 -6.03 8.49
C ALA A 139 14.16 -6.20 6.97
N ILE A 140 13.61 -5.25 6.21
CA ILE A 140 13.99 -4.97 4.83
C ILE A 140 15.26 -4.14 4.87
N ILE A 141 16.32 -4.64 4.25
CA ILE A 141 17.61 -3.94 4.14
C ILE A 141 17.65 -3.20 2.80
N VAL A 142 17.84 -1.89 2.86
CA VAL A 142 17.90 -1.02 1.67
C VAL A 142 19.27 -0.34 1.57
N ARG A 143 19.63 0.08 0.37
CA ARG A 143 20.82 0.90 0.12
C ARG A 143 20.77 2.18 0.94
N GLU A 144 21.93 2.79 1.16
CA GLU A 144 21.98 4.08 1.85
C GLU A 144 21.24 5.14 1.02
N ILE A 145 20.23 5.75 1.64
CA ILE A 145 19.45 6.79 0.98
C ILE A 145 20.28 8.07 1.00
N VAL A 146 20.87 8.39 -0.13
CA VAL A 146 21.49 9.69 -0.34
C VAL A 146 20.38 10.67 -0.66
N ALA A 147 19.86 11.38 0.36
CA ALA A 147 18.93 12.48 0.12
C ALA A 147 19.63 13.54 -0.73
N THR A 148 19.21 13.68 -1.97
CA THR A 148 19.70 14.72 -2.87
C THR A 148 19.42 16.09 -2.24
N GLU A 149 20.34 17.05 -2.34
CA GLU A 149 20.17 18.37 -1.71
C GLU A 149 18.93 19.11 -2.19
N GLU A 150 18.45 18.81 -3.38
CA GLU A 150 17.19 19.33 -3.95
C GLU A 150 15.94 18.88 -3.18
N GLU A 151 15.88 17.65 -2.68
CA GLU A 151 14.76 17.17 -1.87
C GLU A 151 14.73 17.79 -0.47
N LYS A 152 15.92 18.15 0.08
CA LYS A 152 16.04 18.91 1.34
C LYS A 152 15.55 20.35 1.20
N ALA A 153 15.69 20.94 0.02
CA ALA A 153 15.22 22.30 -0.28
C ALA A 153 13.69 22.37 -0.36
N VAL A 154 13.05 21.40 -1.02
CA VAL A 154 11.58 21.36 -1.17
C VAL A 154 10.86 21.16 0.18
N VAL A 155 11.45 20.39 1.10
CA VAL A 155 10.87 20.19 2.45
C VAL A 155 11.03 21.46 3.31
N LYS A 156 12.12 22.22 3.15
CA LYS A 156 12.31 23.49 3.87
C LYS A 156 11.41 24.61 3.36
N GLU A 157 11.08 24.64 2.08
CA GLU A 157 10.24 25.69 1.49
C GLU A 157 8.75 25.56 1.83
N LYS A 158 8.28 24.36 2.14
CA LYS A 158 6.89 24.11 2.60
C LYS A 158 6.65 24.49 4.06
N ASP A 159 7.71 24.63 4.87
CA ASP A 159 7.59 24.99 6.29
C ASP A 159 7.64 26.51 6.55
N VAL A 160 7.78 27.37 5.53
CA VAL A 160 8.04 28.82 5.68
C VAL A 160 7.07 29.70 4.89
N ALA A 161 5.83 29.33 4.71
CA ALA A 161 4.83 30.27 4.20
C ALA A 161 3.76 30.58 5.27
N PRO A 162 3.84 31.71 6.00
CA PRO A 162 2.72 32.17 6.79
C PRO A 162 1.60 32.60 5.84
N ILE A 163 0.42 32.06 6.04
CA ILE A 163 -0.80 32.47 5.35
C ILE A 163 -1.03 33.96 5.67
N LYS A 164 -0.82 34.83 4.70
CA LYS A 164 -1.25 36.23 4.83
C LYS A 164 -2.76 36.26 4.82
N GLU A 165 -3.34 36.64 5.93
CA GLU A 165 -4.77 37.01 6.01
C GLU A 165 -5.05 38.10 4.97
N VAL A 166 -5.87 37.77 4.01
CA VAL A 166 -6.48 38.77 3.11
C VAL A 166 -7.64 39.38 3.85
N THR A 167 -7.37 40.50 4.54
CA THR A 167 -8.41 41.35 5.09
C THR A 167 -9.04 42.11 3.92
N GLY A 168 -10.06 41.52 3.32
CA GLY A 168 -10.90 42.17 2.30
C GLY A 168 -11.81 43.20 2.96
N ALA A 169 -11.51 44.46 2.71
CA ALA A 169 -12.37 45.59 3.10
C ALA A 169 -13.75 45.46 2.47
N MET A 170 -14.76 45.30 3.31
CA MET A 170 -16.15 45.41 2.95
C MET A 170 -16.49 46.88 2.69
N GLY A 171 -16.46 47.28 1.42
CA GLY A 171 -17.01 48.59 0.97
C GLY A 171 -18.53 48.52 1.02
N ARG A 172 -19.14 49.27 1.92
CA ARG A 172 -20.56 49.62 1.90
C ARG A 172 -20.86 50.49 0.68
N THR A 173 -21.70 50.06 -0.19
CA THR A 173 -22.44 50.96 -1.08
C THR A 173 -23.93 50.89 -0.75
N SER A 174 -24.38 51.95 -0.08
CA SER A 174 -25.81 52.33 -0.05
C SER A 174 -26.12 53.07 -1.33
N ASP A 175 -27.14 52.66 -2.07
CA ASP A 175 -27.99 53.55 -2.92
C ASP A 175 -29.30 52.84 -3.25
N LYS A 176 -30.37 53.31 -2.63
CA LYS A 176 -31.50 54.07 -3.11
C LYS A 176 -32.16 53.54 -4.39
N TRP A 177 -33.36 52.98 -4.20
CA TRP A 177 -34.41 53.02 -5.23
C TRP A 177 -35.65 53.71 -4.65
N GLN A 178 -36.00 54.80 -5.32
CA GLN A 178 -37.33 55.42 -5.26
C GLN A 178 -38.32 54.61 -6.09
#